data_e68410d334d33363624a9e86f1b10e74
#
_entry.id   e68410d334d33363624a9e86f1b10e74
#
_cell.length_a   1.000
_cell.length_b   1.000
_cell.length_c   1.000
_cell.angle_alpha   90.00
_cell.angle_beta   90.00
_cell.angle_gamma   90.00
#
_symmetry.space_group_name_H-M   'P 1'
#
loop_
_entity.id
_entity.type
_entity.pdbx_description
1 polymer ?
#
loop_
_entity_poly.entity_id
_entity_poly.type
_entity_poly.pdbx_seq_one_letter_code
_entity_poly.pdbx_strand_id
1 'polypeptide(L)'
;NDAGDIGRWIDVGNPDNKALRRAAGRSDDVVVLAYDEAKTGPWWLSNKGDFGKIDKLTIRTISDEEVQKLTAMCTRSMHLAATVQDGVVWIADDKTNLELHIGCLMRRGEPVF
;
A
#
# COMPACT_ATOMS: atom_id res chain seq x y z
N ASN A 1 11.35 6.26 -17.32
CA ASN A 1 10.93 7.61 -16.99
C ASN A 1 11.93 8.64 -17.45
N ASP A 2 11.46 9.83 -17.70
CA ASP A 2 12.31 10.99 -17.92
C ASP A 2 13.03 11.38 -16.65
N ALA A 3 14.07 12.17 -16.77
CA ALA A 3 14.84 12.62 -15.62
C ALA A 3 13.94 13.35 -14.61
N GLY A 4 13.92 12.86 -13.40
CA GLY A 4 13.16 13.45 -12.32
C GLY A 4 11.74 12.94 -12.16
N ASP A 5 11.23 12.17 -13.11
CA ASP A 5 9.89 11.62 -13.04
C ASP A 5 9.90 10.18 -12.54
N ILE A 6 8.88 9.82 -11.78
CA ILE A 6 8.71 8.49 -11.20
C ILE A 6 7.41 7.90 -11.74
N GLY A 7 7.48 6.69 -12.32
CA GLY A 7 6.29 6.05 -12.84
C GLY A 7 5.30 5.69 -11.74
N ARG A 8 5.77 5.02 -10.69
CA ARG A 8 4.93 4.64 -9.57
C ARG A 8 5.66 4.93 -8.26
N TRP A 9 4.98 5.62 -7.37
CA TRP A 9 5.44 5.85 -6.01
C TRP A 9 4.71 4.90 -5.07
N ILE A 10 5.44 4.14 -4.29
CA ILE A 10 4.85 3.22 -3.32
C ILE A 10 5.28 3.64 -1.92
N ASP A 11 4.32 3.86 -1.05
CA ASP A 11 4.56 4.26 0.32
C ASP A 11 3.92 3.24 1.26
N VAL A 12 4.63 2.84 2.29
CA VAL A 12 4.16 1.86 3.27
C VAL A 12 4.00 2.56 4.60
N GLY A 13 2.81 2.55 5.15
CA GLY A 13 2.50 3.23 6.41
C GLY A 13 1.26 4.09 6.30
N ASN A 14 1.22 5.15 7.08
CA ASN A 14 0.08 6.06 7.10
C ASN A 14 0.59 7.49 6.84
N PRO A 15 0.99 7.80 5.59
CA PRO A 15 1.56 9.11 5.25
C PRO A 15 0.52 10.22 5.33
N ASP A 16 0.96 11.43 5.57
CA ASP A 16 0.05 12.57 5.62
C ASP A 16 -0.30 13.07 4.21
N ASN A 17 -1.32 13.92 4.14
CA ASN A 17 -1.81 14.45 2.88
C ASN A 17 -0.74 15.23 2.10
N LYS A 18 0.09 15.98 2.82
CA LYS A 18 1.15 16.77 2.18
C LYS A 18 2.17 15.87 1.49
N ALA A 19 2.56 14.78 2.15
CA ALA A 19 3.50 13.82 1.57
C ALA A 19 2.92 13.17 0.31
N LEU A 20 1.63 12.81 0.34
CA LEU A 20 0.98 12.17 -0.80
C LEU A 20 0.78 13.13 -1.98
N ARG A 21 0.48 14.39 -1.71
CA ARG A 21 0.39 15.40 -2.77
C ARG A 21 1.74 15.62 -3.44
N ARG A 22 2.80 15.62 -2.65
CA ARG A 22 4.15 15.78 -3.18
C ARG A 22 4.51 14.59 -4.08
N ALA A 23 4.20 13.38 -3.63
CA ALA A 23 4.44 12.17 -4.42
C ALA A 23 3.64 12.20 -5.72
N ALA A 24 2.38 12.63 -5.67
CA ALA A 24 1.52 12.72 -6.86
C ALA A 24 2.05 13.73 -7.88
N GLY A 25 2.70 14.78 -7.42
CA GLY A 25 3.31 15.77 -8.32
C GLY A 25 4.54 15.26 -9.04
N ARG A 26 5.12 14.15 -8.59
CA ARG A 26 6.37 13.61 -9.11
C ARG A 26 6.26 12.24 -9.76
N SER A 27 5.05 11.68 -9.80
CA SER A 27 4.85 10.32 -10.29
C SER A 27 3.53 10.21 -11.04
N ASP A 28 3.40 9.15 -11.84
CA ASP A 28 2.20 8.87 -12.61
C ASP A 28 1.14 8.16 -11.78
N ASP A 29 1.56 7.48 -10.72
CA ASP A 29 0.70 6.65 -9.90
C ASP A 29 1.26 6.61 -8.49
N VAL A 30 0.38 6.74 -7.50
CA VAL A 30 0.76 6.70 -6.07
C VAL A 30 -0.03 5.60 -5.39
N VAL A 31 0.67 4.66 -4.78
CA VAL A 31 0.05 3.56 -4.05
C VAL A 31 0.51 3.62 -2.59
N VAL A 32 -0.44 3.60 -1.69
CA VAL A 32 -0.16 3.50 -0.25
C VAL A 32 -0.60 2.14 0.23
N LEU A 33 0.29 1.47 0.94
CA LEU A 33 -0.03 0.23 1.63
C LEU A 33 -0.09 0.54 3.12
N ALA A 34 -1.30 0.78 3.61
CA ALA A 34 -1.53 1.16 5.00
C ALA A 34 -1.58 -0.07 5.90
N TYR A 35 -0.85 -0.02 6.99
CA TYR A 35 -0.86 -1.08 7.99
C TYR A 35 -1.00 -0.48 9.38
N ASP A 36 -1.04 -1.33 10.41
CA ASP A 36 -1.36 -0.95 11.78
C ASP A 36 -2.83 -0.54 11.87
N GLU A 37 -3.68 -1.53 12.10
CA GLU A 37 -5.13 -1.36 12.09
C GLU A 37 -5.60 -0.27 13.04
N ALA A 38 -4.95 -0.12 14.19
CA ALA A 38 -5.32 0.89 15.18
C ALA A 38 -5.11 2.31 14.63
N LYS A 39 -4.16 2.51 13.72
CA LYS A 39 -3.87 3.83 13.15
C LYS A 39 -4.56 4.06 11.82
N THR A 40 -4.75 3.02 11.03
CA THR A 40 -5.29 3.14 9.68
C THR A 40 -6.70 3.72 9.65
N GLY A 41 -7.58 3.26 10.52
CA GLY A 41 -8.96 3.75 10.57
C GLY A 41 -9.06 5.24 10.82
N PRO A 42 -8.52 5.75 11.94
CA PRO A 42 -8.53 7.19 12.21
C PRO A 42 -7.81 8.02 11.15
N TRP A 43 -6.69 7.52 10.65
CA TRP A 43 -5.94 8.18 9.58
C TRP A 43 -6.80 8.35 8.31
N TRP A 44 -7.48 7.29 7.90
CA TRP A 44 -8.36 7.31 6.75
C TRP A 44 -9.51 8.30 6.94
N LEU A 45 -10.17 8.23 8.08
CA LEU A 45 -11.31 9.10 8.35
C LEU A 45 -10.91 10.58 8.42
N SER A 46 -9.73 10.86 8.96
CA SER A 46 -9.24 12.25 9.06
C SER A 46 -8.84 12.85 7.72
N ASN A 47 -8.44 12.01 6.75
CA ASN A 47 -7.87 12.49 5.50
C ASN A 47 -8.69 12.13 4.26
N LYS A 48 -9.78 11.40 4.43
CA LYS A 48 -10.59 10.89 3.31
C LYS A 48 -10.99 11.99 2.32
N GLY A 49 -11.41 13.14 2.83
CA GLY A 49 -11.83 14.25 1.97
C GLY A 49 -10.68 14.81 1.13
N ASP A 50 -9.50 14.95 1.74
CA ASP A 50 -8.33 15.46 1.05
C ASP A 50 -7.76 14.44 0.08
N PHE A 51 -7.72 13.17 0.48
CA PHE A 51 -7.21 12.11 -0.38
C PHE A 51 -8.06 11.91 -1.62
N GLY A 52 -9.37 12.14 -1.53
CA GLY A 52 -10.28 12.06 -2.66
C GLY A 52 -9.97 13.07 -3.78
N LYS A 53 -9.15 14.07 -3.48
CA LYS A 53 -8.72 15.07 -4.46
C LYS A 53 -7.45 14.68 -5.20
N ILE A 54 -6.84 13.57 -4.84
CA ILE A 54 -5.60 13.09 -5.47
C ILE A 54 -5.96 11.96 -6.43
N ASP A 55 -6.10 12.30 -7.71
CA ASP A 55 -6.60 11.37 -8.74
C ASP A 55 -5.74 10.14 -8.95
N LYS A 56 -4.46 10.23 -8.66
CA LYS A 56 -3.49 9.15 -8.90
C LYS A 56 -3.35 8.20 -7.72
N LEU A 57 -4.07 8.47 -6.62
CA LEU A 57 -3.86 7.78 -5.35
C LEU A 57 -4.69 6.50 -5.25
N THR A 58 -4.03 5.42 -4.90
CA THR A 58 -4.66 4.15 -4.53
C THR A 58 -4.20 3.80 -3.12
N ILE A 59 -5.13 3.44 -2.25
CA ILE A 59 -4.83 3.08 -0.87
C ILE A 59 -5.32 1.66 -0.63
N ARG A 60 -4.40 0.79 -0.26
CA ARG A 60 -4.70 -0.58 0.12
C ARG A 60 -4.33 -0.80 1.58
N THR A 61 -4.94 -1.78 2.20
CA THR A 61 -4.72 -2.06 3.61
C THR A 61 -4.23 -3.49 3.79
N ILE A 62 -3.46 -3.68 4.85
CA ILE A 62 -2.97 -4.99 5.23
C ILE A 62 -3.24 -5.17 6.73
N SER A 63 -3.73 -6.33 7.15
CA SER A 63 -4.05 -6.57 8.55
C SER A 63 -2.79 -6.75 9.39
N ASP A 64 -2.92 -6.52 10.70
CA ASP A 64 -1.80 -6.69 11.63
C ASP A 64 -1.30 -8.14 11.64
N GLU A 65 -2.21 -9.10 11.57
CA GLU A 65 -1.85 -10.51 11.51
C GLU A 65 -1.03 -10.82 10.26
N GLU A 66 -1.43 -10.28 9.11
CA GLU A 66 -0.72 -10.50 7.86
C GLU A 66 0.65 -9.83 7.85
N VAL A 67 0.76 -8.64 8.48
CA VAL A 67 2.04 -7.98 8.62
C VAL A 67 3.00 -8.83 9.45
N GLN A 68 2.52 -9.44 10.52
CA GLN A 68 3.34 -10.31 11.35
C GLN A 68 3.83 -11.53 10.58
N LYS A 69 2.97 -12.14 9.80
CA LYS A 69 3.33 -13.30 8.96
C LYS A 69 4.38 -12.93 7.93
N LEU A 70 4.19 -11.80 7.27
CA LEU A 70 5.14 -11.31 6.27
C LEU A 70 6.49 -10.98 6.90
N THR A 71 6.49 -10.32 8.06
CA THR A 71 7.71 -9.99 8.78
C THR A 71 8.48 -11.24 9.16
N ALA A 72 7.78 -12.25 9.66
CA ALA A 72 8.41 -13.53 10.02
C ALA A 72 9.05 -14.20 8.80
N MET A 73 8.37 -14.17 7.66
CA MET A 73 8.92 -14.73 6.42
C MET A 73 10.16 -13.96 5.96
N CYS A 74 10.12 -12.64 5.99
CA CYS A 74 11.25 -11.80 5.58
C CYS A 74 12.46 -11.98 6.50
N THR A 75 12.23 -12.27 7.77
CA THR A 75 13.29 -12.45 8.74
C THR A 75 14.10 -13.73 8.46
N ARG A 76 13.43 -14.79 7.99
CA ARG A 76 14.08 -16.10 7.82
C ARG A 76 14.52 -16.37 6.38
N SER A 77 14.09 -15.58 5.42
CA SER A 77 14.30 -15.87 4.00
C SER A 77 15.01 -14.73 3.30
N MET A 78 16.01 -15.06 2.48
CA MET A 78 16.75 -14.09 1.69
C MET A 78 16.13 -13.87 0.32
N HIS A 79 15.36 -14.83 -0.17
CA HIS A 79 14.75 -14.77 -1.50
C HIS A 79 13.26 -15.02 -1.38
N LEU A 80 12.48 -14.04 -1.85
CA LEU A 80 11.03 -14.12 -1.88
C LEU A 80 10.53 -13.88 -3.29
N ALA A 81 9.54 -14.67 -3.70
CA ALA A 81 8.82 -14.42 -4.94
C ALA A 81 7.42 -13.96 -4.58
N ALA A 82 6.93 -12.94 -5.28
CA ALA A 82 5.61 -12.40 -5.02
C ALA A 82 4.79 -12.35 -6.31
N THR A 83 3.52 -12.72 -6.20
CA THR A 83 2.55 -12.62 -7.29
C THR A 83 1.32 -11.90 -6.77
N VAL A 84 0.81 -10.94 -7.53
CA VAL A 84 -0.37 -10.16 -7.14
C VAL A 84 -1.46 -10.37 -8.18
N GLN A 85 -2.67 -10.67 -7.70
CA GLN A 85 -3.84 -10.80 -8.56
C GLN A 85 -5.11 -10.55 -7.76
N ASP A 86 -5.93 -9.61 -8.23
CA ASP A 86 -7.27 -9.35 -7.70
C ASP A 86 -7.30 -9.09 -6.18
N GLY A 87 -6.33 -8.32 -5.68
CA GLY A 87 -6.28 -7.97 -4.26
C GLY A 87 -5.69 -9.05 -3.37
N VAL A 88 -5.18 -10.12 -3.98
CA VAL A 88 -4.48 -11.18 -3.25
C VAL A 88 -3.01 -11.14 -3.64
N VAL A 89 -2.16 -11.21 -2.62
CA VAL A 89 -0.72 -11.27 -2.81
C VAL A 89 -0.23 -12.62 -2.32
N TRP A 90 0.40 -13.39 -3.20
CA TRP A 90 1.04 -14.66 -2.83
C TRP A 90 2.52 -14.41 -2.72
N ILE A 91 3.08 -14.70 -1.56
CA ILE A 91 4.52 -14.56 -1.32
C ILE A 91 5.06 -15.92 -0.91
N ALA A 92 6.11 -16.34 -1.58
CA ALA A 92 6.71 -17.64 -1.35
C ALA A 92 8.21 -17.54 -1.11
N ASP A 93 8.70 -18.36 -0.18
CA ASP A 93 10.12 -18.66 -0.05
C ASP A 93 10.33 -20.14 -0.39
N ASP A 94 11.53 -20.65 -0.11
CA ASP A 94 11.87 -22.04 -0.43
C ASP A 94 11.05 -23.07 0.32
N LYS A 95 10.44 -22.68 1.43
CA LYS A 95 9.79 -23.61 2.35
C LYS A 95 8.30 -23.38 2.53
N THR A 96 7.83 -22.14 2.39
CA THR A 96 6.46 -21.78 2.73
C THR A 96 5.86 -20.82 1.72
N ASN A 97 4.54 -20.81 1.68
CA ASN A 97 3.76 -19.85 0.90
C ASN A 97 2.91 -19.04 1.87
N LEU A 98 2.73 -17.76 1.57
CA LEU A 98 1.87 -16.87 2.34
C LEU A 98 0.88 -16.21 1.39
N GLU A 99 -0.39 -16.24 1.74
CA GLU A 99 -1.43 -15.58 0.98
C GLU A 99 -1.95 -14.39 1.78
N LEU A 100 -1.82 -13.20 1.23
CA LEU A 100 -2.27 -11.95 1.86
C LEU A 100 -3.47 -11.41 1.10
N HIS A 101 -4.54 -11.12 1.83
CA HIS A 101 -5.73 -10.50 1.28
C HIS A 101 -5.70 -9.02 1.63
N ILE A 102 -5.27 -8.19 0.67
CA ILE A 102 -5.16 -6.76 0.90
C ILE A 102 -6.47 -6.07 0.59
N GLY A 103 -6.93 -5.24 1.53
CA GLY A 103 -8.13 -4.44 1.33
C GLY A 103 -7.86 -3.25 0.43
N CYS A 104 -8.93 -2.51 0.11
CA CYS A 104 -8.83 -1.30 -0.71
C CYS A 104 -9.73 -0.23 -0.11
N LEU A 105 -9.15 0.90 0.28
CA LEU A 105 -9.89 2.07 0.76
C LEU A 105 -10.16 3.06 -0.38
N MET A 106 -9.27 3.09 -1.36
CA MET A 106 -9.35 4.07 -2.43
C MET A 106 -8.65 3.52 -3.67
N ARG A 107 -9.25 3.73 -4.84
CA ARG A 107 -8.70 3.27 -6.11
C ARG A 107 -8.64 4.44 -7.08
N ARG A 108 -7.43 4.89 -7.40
CA ARG A 108 -7.16 5.99 -8.33
C ARG A 108 -8.08 7.19 -8.12
N GLY A 109 -8.04 7.71 -6.89
CA GLY A 109 -8.77 8.92 -6.55
C GLY A 109 -10.23 8.73 -6.17
N GLU A 110 -10.76 7.50 -6.22
CA GLU A 110 -12.14 7.21 -5.86
C GLU A 110 -12.21 6.41 -4.57
N PRO A 111 -12.75 6.99 -3.48
CA PRO A 111 -12.94 6.26 -2.23
C PRO A 111 -13.91 5.08 -2.43
N VAL A 112 -13.56 3.96 -1.82
CA VAL A 112 -14.40 2.76 -1.83
C VAL A 112 -15.40 2.78 -0.68
N PHE A 113 -15.07 3.49 0.40
CA PHE A 113 -15.92 3.63 1.57
C PHE A 113 -16.34 5.06 1.81
#